data_5043634509f09a8dd9a01592e53b3a7b
#
_entry.id   5043634509f09a8dd9a01592e53b3a7b
#
_cell.length_a   1.000
_cell.length_b   1.000
_cell.length_c   1.000
_cell.angle_alpha   90.00
_cell.angle_beta   90.00
_cell.angle_gamma   90.00
#
_symmetry.space_group_name_H-M   'P 1'
#
loop_
_entity.id
_entity.type
_entity.pdbx_description
1 polymer ?
#
loop_
_entity_poly.entity_id
_entity_poly.type
_entity_poly.pdbx_seq_one_letter_code
_entity_poly.pdbx_strand_id
1 'polypeptide(L)'
;MSILIVGNVLKDVYLNLDSRSTDFEKDKHNVTWLNVSFNASEHFFYNRHSSLGGAAVSLEVLKKMGIEAKISASDFDLKEDEDKSVEAAFRRYILISDDGVSYLVPTQDVMSAFNTPRKTYDYVFVDRSAHLSQETAERIASYLEDHKDAKFVLYMKNNNDPYMRELVHRADLVFAESAEGIEHDNVIFITENMISYNDITEPITIERIDKLTHTSAYSIIAATVLGGFVLGNTVEESLKMAKVNVENSNLDSVLTLDELKNLANMPEESLELIAASLVAKKKGILAADESGGSIKKKFAELNIEDTFENRHDYRNIFFTTPDLEKYVNGVILFDETARDKADNGMTNVDYLISKRIIPGIKVDKGLEKIEGSEETYTKGLDDLPERLREYYGMGLRFAKWRAAFNLTLSENGEILTPTDYAITENCHILAEYAKDCQSAGLVPIVEPEVIYDGNYPIEKNVEVTSKILDSLFSELKKFGVKLEACILKVNMVLAGKQQEVQSTPEEVGKATADVLKAHVPEELAGVVFLSGGQSVEQATNNLAEVKKNGPFPWAVTFSFARALQDPALYAWHGDINNADEARAAFKERLIENTKVL
;
A
#
# COMPACT_ATOMS: atom_id res chain seq x y z
N MET A 1 6.39 31.40 12.77
CA MET A 1 7.45 30.86 13.65
C MET A 1 8.63 30.40 12.80
N SER A 2 9.82 30.58 13.28
CA SER A 2 11.06 30.32 12.55
C SER A 2 11.96 29.38 13.34
N ILE A 3 12.65 28.47 12.65
CA ILE A 3 13.52 27.45 13.24
C ILE A 3 14.95 27.63 12.72
N LEU A 4 15.93 27.64 13.63
CA LEU A 4 17.33 27.53 13.31
C LEU A 4 17.78 26.07 13.56
N ILE A 5 18.25 25.39 12.52
CA ILE A 5 18.74 24.01 12.59
C ILE A 5 20.26 24.03 12.75
N VAL A 6 20.77 23.34 13.74
CA VAL A 6 22.21 23.08 13.95
C VAL A 6 22.49 21.63 13.62
N GLY A 7 23.33 21.40 12.62
CA GLY A 7 23.67 20.05 12.19
C GLY A 7 24.50 20.04 10.92
N ASN A 8 24.97 18.86 10.54
CA ASN A 8 25.79 18.68 9.35
C ASN A 8 24.93 18.47 8.11
N VAL A 9 25.23 19.23 7.05
CA VAL A 9 24.66 19.02 5.73
C VAL A 9 25.43 17.92 5.03
N LEU A 10 24.78 16.81 4.77
CA LEU A 10 25.36 15.65 4.11
C LEU A 10 24.76 15.48 2.70
N LYS A 11 25.58 15.02 1.76
CA LYS A 11 25.14 14.48 0.49
C LYS A 11 25.36 12.99 0.49
N ASP A 12 24.30 12.22 0.57
CA ASP A 12 24.35 10.77 0.51
C ASP A 12 24.57 10.33 -0.94
N VAL A 13 25.64 9.58 -1.18
CA VAL A 13 25.99 9.04 -2.50
C VAL A 13 25.87 7.53 -2.42
N TYR A 14 24.85 6.98 -3.07
CA TYR A 14 24.58 5.55 -3.11
C TYR A 14 25.38 4.90 -4.23
N LEU A 15 26.10 3.85 -3.89
CA LEU A 15 26.91 3.08 -4.81
C LEU A 15 26.54 1.60 -4.68
N ASN A 16 26.01 1.02 -5.75
CA ASN A 16 25.78 -0.42 -5.82
C ASN A 16 27.11 -1.10 -6.19
N LEU A 17 27.52 -2.11 -5.42
CA LEU A 17 28.70 -2.91 -5.70
C LEU A 17 28.34 -4.05 -6.65
N ASP A 18 29.18 -4.26 -7.68
CA ASP A 18 29.07 -5.46 -8.52
C ASP A 18 29.55 -6.68 -7.71
N SER A 19 28.66 -7.66 -7.55
CA SER A 19 28.93 -8.93 -6.85
C SER A 19 30.11 -9.73 -7.40
N ARG A 20 30.64 -9.34 -8.56
CA ARG A 20 31.79 -9.98 -9.23
C ARG A 20 33.15 -9.41 -8.85
N SER A 21 33.22 -8.34 -8.05
CA SER A 21 34.49 -7.80 -7.56
C SER A 21 34.94 -8.56 -6.32
N THR A 22 36.04 -9.32 -6.42
CA THR A 22 36.51 -10.28 -5.40
C THR A 22 37.47 -9.70 -4.35
N ASP A 23 37.69 -8.41 -4.31
CA ASP A 23 38.70 -7.80 -3.43
C ASP A 23 38.13 -7.23 -2.13
N PHE A 24 37.42 -8.08 -1.36
CA PHE A 24 36.98 -7.73 0.00
C PHE A 24 37.85 -8.40 1.05
N GLU A 25 38.56 -7.63 1.87
CA GLU A 25 39.18 -8.14 3.09
C GLU A 25 38.18 -8.03 4.27
N LYS A 26 37.79 -9.17 4.84
CA LYS A 26 37.06 -9.24 6.12
C LYS A 26 38.06 -9.26 7.25
N ASP A 27 37.94 -8.31 8.18
CA ASP A 27 38.68 -8.37 9.42
C ASP A 27 38.08 -9.39 10.40
N LYS A 28 38.79 -9.66 11.51
CA LYS A 28 38.35 -10.58 12.56
C LYS A 28 37.08 -10.14 13.32
N HIS A 29 36.54 -8.96 13.03
CA HIS A 29 35.30 -8.42 13.60
C HIS A 29 34.16 -8.42 12.59
N ASN A 30 34.33 -9.08 11.45
CA ASN A 30 33.35 -9.13 10.37
C ASN A 30 33.07 -7.78 9.70
N VAL A 31 33.92 -6.79 9.85
CA VAL A 31 33.86 -5.50 9.18
C VAL A 31 34.54 -5.64 7.82
N THR A 32 33.80 -5.38 6.76
CA THR A 32 34.33 -5.38 5.40
C THR A 32 35.01 -4.02 5.15
N TRP A 33 36.33 -4.03 5.00
CA TRP A 33 37.08 -2.84 4.62
C TRP A 33 37.22 -2.80 3.11
N LEU A 34 36.67 -1.77 2.49
CA LEU A 34 36.90 -1.48 1.08
C LEU A 34 38.05 -0.47 1.00
N ASN A 35 39.22 -0.91 0.54
CA ASN A 35 40.31 -0.01 0.17
C ASN A 35 39.95 0.64 -1.18
N VAL A 36 39.06 1.65 -1.16
CA VAL A 36 38.79 2.48 -2.33
C VAL A 36 39.91 3.49 -2.48
N SER A 37 40.89 3.20 -3.30
CA SER A 37 41.71 4.27 -3.82
C SER A 37 40.84 5.08 -4.77
N PHE A 38 40.66 6.37 -4.54
CA PHE A 38 39.84 7.28 -5.34
C PHE A 38 40.27 7.43 -6.82
N ASN A 39 41.31 6.69 -7.22
CA ASN A 39 41.78 6.54 -8.60
C ASN A 39 41.27 5.26 -9.27
N ALA A 40 40.44 4.46 -8.61
CA ALA A 40 39.83 3.30 -9.26
C ALA A 40 38.84 3.76 -10.31
N SER A 41 39.08 3.31 -11.53
CA SER A 41 38.24 3.57 -12.70
C SER A 41 36.76 3.25 -12.42
N GLU A 42 35.86 4.02 -13.05
CA GLU A 42 34.40 3.97 -12.95
C GLU A 42 33.74 2.60 -13.15
N HIS A 43 34.50 1.52 -13.28
CA HIS A 43 34.02 0.19 -13.63
C HIS A 43 33.50 -0.66 -12.46
N PHE A 44 33.57 -0.18 -11.21
CA PHE A 44 33.14 -0.94 -10.03
C PHE A 44 31.76 -0.58 -9.48
N PHE A 45 31.12 0.46 -9.99
CA PHE A 45 29.87 0.97 -9.41
C PHE A 45 28.80 1.16 -10.47
N TYR A 46 27.71 0.41 -10.34
CA TYR A 46 26.50 0.61 -11.14
C TYR A 46 25.50 1.48 -10.38
N ASN A 47 24.81 2.36 -11.10
CA ASN A 47 23.77 3.26 -10.58
C ASN A 47 24.23 4.19 -9.47
N ARG A 48 24.72 5.35 -9.87
CA ARG A 48 25.02 6.45 -8.95
C ARG A 48 23.78 7.29 -8.72
N HIS A 49 23.24 7.22 -7.50
CA HIS A 49 22.17 8.08 -7.03
C HIS A 49 22.69 8.97 -5.89
N SER A 50 22.16 10.17 -5.72
CA SER A 50 22.53 11.04 -4.60
C SER A 50 21.30 11.74 -4.06
N SER A 51 21.14 11.76 -2.73
CA SER A 51 20.09 12.47 -2.02
C SER A 51 20.65 13.37 -0.93
N LEU A 52 19.82 14.24 -0.38
CA LEU A 52 20.17 15.04 0.79
C LEU A 52 20.14 14.17 2.03
N GLY A 53 21.07 14.43 2.99
CA GLY A 53 21.16 13.76 4.27
C GLY A 53 21.38 14.72 5.42
N GLY A 54 21.27 14.23 6.65
CA GLY A 54 21.50 15.02 7.87
C GLY A 54 20.53 16.20 8.00
N ALA A 55 21.02 17.34 8.46
CA ALA A 55 20.24 18.56 8.71
C ALA A 55 19.50 19.09 7.47
N ALA A 56 19.96 18.76 6.26
CA ALA A 56 19.28 19.14 5.02
C ALA A 56 17.93 18.42 4.87
N VAL A 57 17.79 17.19 5.36
CA VAL A 57 16.52 16.47 5.38
C VAL A 57 15.53 17.17 6.31
N SER A 58 15.97 17.52 7.53
CA SER A 58 15.14 18.28 8.49
C SER A 58 14.69 19.63 7.90
N LEU A 59 15.57 20.34 7.20
CA LEU A 59 15.23 21.58 6.52
C LEU A 59 14.16 21.38 5.45
N GLU A 60 14.28 20.34 4.63
CA GLU A 60 13.32 20.04 3.57
C GLU A 60 11.94 19.70 4.14
N VAL A 61 11.89 18.86 5.17
CA VAL A 61 10.65 18.52 5.89
C VAL A 61 9.96 19.78 6.40
N LEU A 62 10.66 20.64 7.12
CA LEU A 62 10.08 21.86 7.70
C LEU A 62 9.60 22.83 6.61
N LYS A 63 10.36 22.99 5.51
CA LYS A 63 9.93 23.78 4.36
C LYS A 63 8.67 23.24 3.69
N LYS A 64 8.58 21.91 3.50
CA LYS A 64 7.37 21.25 2.95
C LYS A 64 6.16 21.41 3.86
N MET A 65 6.38 21.55 5.17
CA MET A 65 5.32 21.87 6.15
C MET A 65 4.98 23.38 6.19
N GLY A 66 5.61 24.22 5.37
CA GLY A 66 5.36 25.67 5.33
C GLY A 66 6.02 26.45 6.47
N ILE A 67 7.04 25.88 7.13
CA ILE A 67 7.72 26.48 8.28
C ILE A 67 9.01 27.16 7.81
N GLU A 68 9.23 28.41 8.22
CA GLU A 68 10.49 29.11 7.97
C GLU A 68 11.61 28.43 8.75
N ALA A 69 12.60 27.85 8.07
CA ALA A 69 13.74 27.19 8.68
C ALA A 69 15.05 27.51 7.94
N LYS A 70 16.15 27.60 8.70
CA LYS A 70 17.51 27.79 8.16
C LYS A 70 18.49 26.88 8.90
N ILE A 71 19.59 26.52 8.22
CA ILE A 71 20.69 25.74 8.83
C ILE A 71 21.82 26.70 9.22
N SER A 72 22.35 26.52 10.44
CA SER A 72 23.61 27.09 10.88
C SER A 72 24.72 26.08 10.62
N ALA A 73 25.53 26.31 9.58
CA ALA A 73 26.65 25.43 9.22
C ALA A 73 27.93 26.25 9.06
N SER A 74 29.11 25.61 9.24
CA SER A 74 30.41 26.27 9.35
C SER A 74 30.88 27.03 8.11
N ASP A 75 30.42 26.67 6.91
CA ASP A 75 30.94 27.21 5.64
C ASP A 75 29.90 27.57 4.59
N PHE A 76 28.62 27.66 4.98
CA PHE A 76 27.54 28.03 4.05
C PHE A 76 26.91 29.36 4.42
N ASP A 77 27.40 30.45 3.84
CA ASP A 77 26.56 31.60 3.53
C ASP A 77 25.56 31.14 2.43
N LEU A 78 24.38 30.71 2.85
CA LEU A 78 23.24 30.58 1.96
C LEU A 78 22.92 31.99 1.46
N LYS A 79 23.56 32.42 0.38
CA LYS A 79 23.15 33.62 -0.34
C LYS A 79 21.71 33.39 -0.79
N GLU A 80 20.88 34.38 -0.53
CA GLU A 80 19.44 34.47 -0.86
C GLU A 80 19.14 34.43 -2.38
N ASP A 81 19.87 33.64 -3.15
CA ASP A 81 19.59 33.50 -4.58
C ASP A 81 18.94 32.13 -4.85
N GLU A 82 17.78 32.27 -5.44
CA GLU A 82 16.89 31.25 -5.96
C GLU A 82 17.65 30.15 -6.73
N ASP A 83 17.21 28.89 -6.54
CA ASP A 83 17.46 27.76 -7.44
C ASP A 83 18.87 27.13 -7.51
N LYS A 84 19.70 27.23 -6.51
CA LYS A 84 20.91 26.40 -6.47
C LYS A 84 20.77 25.26 -5.46
N SER A 85 20.80 24.04 -5.98
CA SER A 85 21.00 22.80 -5.21
C SER A 85 22.03 23.05 -4.12
N VAL A 86 21.66 22.75 -2.85
CA VAL A 86 22.58 22.81 -1.72
C VAL A 86 23.77 21.88 -2.05
N GLU A 87 24.92 22.47 -2.43
CA GLU A 87 26.14 21.68 -2.55
C GLU A 87 26.57 21.32 -1.13
N ALA A 88 26.35 20.06 -0.76
CA ALA A 88 26.73 19.56 0.55
C ALA A 88 28.25 19.66 0.72
N ALA A 89 28.69 20.25 1.83
CA ALA A 89 30.10 20.34 2.17
C ALA A 89 30.76 18.98 2.30
N PHE A 90 29.97 17.96 2.67
CA PHE A 90 30.45 16.59 2.93
C PHE A 90 29.64 15.57 2.17
N ARG A 91 30.34 14.57 1.61
CA ARG A 91 29.73 13.41 0.96
C ARG A 91 29.83 12.20 1.88
N ARG A 92 28.68 11.60 2.18
CA ARG A 92 28.60 10.28 2.80
C ARG A 92 28.37 9.25 1.70
N TYR A 93 29.27 8.27 1.59
CA TYR A 93 29.14 7.18 0.63
C TYR A 93 28.40 6.02 1.28
N ILE A 94 27.36 5.55 0.63
CA ILE A 94 26.55 4.42 1.05
C ILE A 94 26.77 3.31 0.04
N LEU A 95 27.37 2.21 0.49
CA LEU A 95 27.64 1.04 -0.31
C LEU A 95 26.50 0.04 -0.11
N ILE A 96 25.87 -0.35 -1.21
CA ILE A 96 24.83 -1.38 -1.22
C ILE A 96 25.42 -2.61 -1.90
N SER A 97 25.46 -3.73 -1.19
CA SER A 97 25.84 -5.04 -1.71
C SER A 97 24.70 -6.04 -1.49
N ASP A 98 24.78 -7.19 -2.15
CA ASP A 98 23.80 -8.28 -2.00
C ASP A 98 23.66 -8.76 -0.53
N ASP A 99 24.68 -8.55 0.30
CA ASP A 99 24.72 -8.93 1.71
C ASP A 99 24.30 -7.82 2.70
N GLY A 100 23.98 -6.61 2.22
CA GLY A 100 23.53 -5.51 3.06
C GLY A 100 24.10 -4.12 2.72
N VAL A 101 23.82 -3.14 3.60
CA VAL A 101 24.20 -1.74 3.44
C VAL A 101 25.37 -1.42 4.36
N SER A 102 26.47 -0.89 3.80
CA SER A 102 27.62 -0.40 4.54
C SER A 102 27.83 1.10 4.32
N TYR A 103 28.25 1.81 5.36
CA TYR A 103 28.49 3.24 5.30
C TYR A 103 29.99 3.53 5.31
N LEU A 104 30.45 4.35 4.36
CA LEU A 104 31.76 4.98 4.40
C LEU A 104 31.58 6.46 4.78
N VAL A 105 31.96 6.81 5.98
CA VAL A 105 32.08 8.20 6.42
C VAL A 105 33.50 8.64 6.23
N PRO A 106 33.81 9.83 5.68
CA PRO A 106 35.15 10.37 5.68
C PRO A 106 35.69 10.41 7.11
N THR A 107 36.93 10.02 7.30
CA THR A 107 37.60 9.84 8.63
C THR A 107 37.87 11.13 9.40
N GLN A 108 37.38 12.27 8.98
CA GLN A 108 37.45 13.52 9.75
C GLN A 108 36.11 13.70 10.47
N ASP A 109 36.17 13.74 11.80
CA ASP A 109 35.04 14.17 12.65
C ASP A 109 34.67 15.60 12.28
N VAL A 110 33.59 15.74 11.49
CA VAL A 110 33.14 17.06 11.09
C VAL A 110 32.30 17.63 12.22
N MET A 111 32.89 18.57 12.94
CA MET A 111 32.20 19.29 13.99
C MET A 111 31.19 20.27 13.40
N SER A 112 29.96 20.24 13.91
CA SER A 112 28.91 21.17 13.54
C SER A 112 29.24 22.56 14.10
N ALA A 113 29.15 23.59 13.25
CA ALA A 113 29.33 24.95 13.71
C ALA A 113 27.99 25.59 14.07
N PHE A 114 28.04 26.46 15.06
CA PHE A 114 26.97 27.38 15.39
C PHE A 114 27.46 28.81 15.18
N ASN A 115 27.05 29.41 14.09
CA ASN A 115 27.28 30.83 13.84
C ASN A 115 26.13 31.61 14.47
N THR A 116 26.41 32.37 15.53
CA THR A 116 25.41 33.18 16.23
C THR A 116 24.60 34.03 15.22
N PRO A 117 23.31 33.76 15.03
CA PRO A 117 22.54 34.48 14.02
C PRO A 117 22.29 35.93 14.44
N ARG A 118 22.18 36.81 13.42
CA ARG A 118 21.78 38.22 13.67
C ARG A 118 20.28 38.37 13.91
N LYS A 119 19.48 37.36 13.47
CA LYS A 119 18.03 37.30 13.62
C LYS A 119 17.70 36.37 14.78
N THR A 120 16.72 36.71 15.58
CA THR A 120 16.14 35.82 16.59
C THR A 120 15.25 34.78 15.94
N TYR A 121 15.39 33.55 16.38
CA TYR A 121 14.54 32.42 15.97
C TYR A 121 13.66 31.99 17.13
N ASP A 122 12.45 31.52 16.81
CA ASP A 122 11.51 31.01 17.82
C ASP A 122 11.95 29.65 18.36
N TYR A 123 12.67 28.86 17.55
CA TYR A 123 13.24 27.58 17.92
C TYR A 123 14.69 27.43 17.47
N VAL A 124 15.48 26.76 18.30
CA VAL A 124 16.82 26.23 17.97
C VAL A 124 16.76 24.72 18.03
N PHE A 125 16.96 24.04 16.92
CA PHE A 125 16.91 22.59 16.81
C PHE A 125 18.28 22.01 16.49
N VAL A 126 18.88 21.28 17.45
CA VAL A 126 20.09 20.49 17.21
C VAL A 126 19.68 19.15 16.61
N ASP A 127 19.93 19.00 15.30
CA ASP A 127 19.55 17.83 14.52
C ASP A 127 20.40 16.60 14.86
N ARG A 128 19.88 15.42 14.58
CA ARG A 128 20.57 14.12 14.75
C ARG A 128 21.98 14.06 14.14
N SER A 129 22.21 14.79 13.07
CA SER A 129 23.49 14.82 12.36
C SER A 129 24.56 15.69 13.04
N ALA A 130 24.18 16.44 14.08
CA ALA A 130 25.11 17.35 14.77
C ALA A 130 26.19 16.59 15.56
N HIS A 131 27.42 17.07 15.45
CA HIS A 131 28.54 16.74 16.31
C HIS A 131 29.05 18.04 16.91
N LEU A 132 28.90 18.24 18.23
CA LEU A 132 29.21 19.49 18.88
C LEU A 132 30.64 19.49 19.42
N SER A 133 31.36 20.59 19.19
CA SER A 133 32.53 20.93 19.96
C SER A 133 32.15 21.68 21.24
N GLN A 134 33.05 21.77 22.21
CA GLN A 134 32.85 22.57 23.40
C GLN A 134 32.46 24.02 23.02
N GLU A 135 33.21 24.65 22.11
CA GLU A 135 32.96 26.00 21.65
C GLU A 135 31.56 26.15 21.05
N THR A 136 31.11 25.17 20.24
CA THR A 136 29.77 25.20 19.64
C THR A 136 28.69 25.07 20.72
N ALA A 137 28.83 24.18 21.68
CA ALA A 137 27.89 24.03 22.79
C ALA A 137 27.81 25.29 23.66
N GLU A 138 28.96 25.91 23.99
CA GLU A 138 29.00 27.18 24.73
C GLU A 138 28.33 28.32 23.97
N ARG A 139 28.50 28.42 22.65
CA ARG A 139 27.83 29.42 21.82
C ARG A 139 26.32 29.22 21.75
N ILE A 140 25.85 27.97 21.65
CA ILE A 140 24.40 27.65 21.70
C ILE A 140 23.85 28.06 23.08
N ALA A 141 24.54 27.68 24.18
CA ALA A 141 24.14 28.03 25.52
C ALA A 141 24.03 29.55 25.71
N SER A 142 25.07 30.31 25.27
CA SER A 142 25.05 31.77 25.34
C SER A 142 23.93 32.39 24.53
N TYR A 143 23.65 31.87 23.32
CA TYR A 143 22.53 32.34 22.49
C TYR A 143 21.21 32.15 23.20
N LEU A 144 20.96 30.99 23.83
CA LEU A 144 19.73 30.68 24.58
C LEU A 144 19.60 31.56 25.84
N GLU A 145 20.69 31.93 26.48
CA GLU A 145 20.68 32.87 27.63
C GLU A 145 20.28 34.27 27.22
N ASP A 146 20.70 34.72 26.03
CA ASP A 146 20.34 36.02 25.47
C ASP A 146 18.94 36.04 24.85
N HIS A 147 18.38 34.87 24.49
CA HIS A 147 17.09 34.72 23.80
C HIS A 147 16.17 33.75 24.56
N LYS A 148 15.75 34.12 25.77
CA LYS A 148 14.97 33.27 26.70
C LYS A 148 13.61 32.83 26.18
N ASP A 149 13.06 33.50 25.18
CA ASP A 149 11.79 33.14 24.55
C ASP A 149 11.95 32.07 23.45
N ALA A 150 13.20 31.79 23.02
CA ALA A 150 13.49 30.77 22.04
C ALA A 150 13.40 29.38 22.67
N LYS A 151 12.63 28.47 22.05
CA LYS A 151 12.54 27.08 22.47
C LYS A 151 13.73 26.30 21.97
N PHE A 152 14.30 25.47 22.84
CA PHE A 152 15.45 24.64 22.51
C PHE A 152 15.07 23.18 22.37
N VAL A 153 15.39 22.59 21.21
CA VAL A 153 15.09 21.19 20.86
C VAL A 153 16.40 20.48 20.54
N LEU A 154 16.63 19.36 21.20
CA LEU A 154 17.88 18.60 21.11
C LEU A 154 17.60 17.17 20.62
N TYR A 155 18.33 16.70 19.60
CA TYR A 155 18.36 15.31 19.21
C TYR A 155 19.60 14.59 19.77
N MET A 156 19.37 13.57 20.59
CA MET A 156 20.43 12.74 21.17
C MET A 156 20.47 11.35 20.53
N LYS A 157 21.49 11.11 19.70
CA LYS A 157 21.72 9.79 19.10
C LYS A 157 22.20 8.75 20.11
N ASN A 158 23.11 9.17 20.99
CA ASN A 158 23.64 8.35 22.07
C ASN A 158 24.09 9.24 23.25
N ASN A 159 24.25 8.63 24.40
CA ASN A 159 24.67 9.32 25.63
C ASN A 159 26.16 9.64 25.72
N ASN A 160 26.96 9.38 24.70
CA ASN A 160 28.43 9.47 24.76
C ASN A 160 28.97 10.85 24.36
N ASP A 161 28.12 11.74 23.81
CA ASP A 161 28.51 13.09 23.49
C ASP A 161 28.43 13.98 24.77
N PRO A 162 29.58 14.37 25.38
CA PRO A 162 29.58 15.11 26.64
C PRO A 162 28.94 16.51 26.51
N TYR A 163 29.04 17.13 25.35
CA TYR A 163 28.55 18.48 25.12
C TYR A 163 27.05 18.49 24.87
N MET A 164 26.50 17.46 24.26
CA MET A 164 25.06 17.29 24.17
C MET A 164 24.43 17.02 25.53
N ARG A 165 25.08 16.22 26.40
CA ARG A 165 24.64 16.02 27.80
C ARG A 165 24.56 17.31 28.60
N GLU A 166 25.48 18.21 28.40
CA GLU A 166 25.47 19.51 29.08
C GLU A 166 24.28 20.37 28.65
N LEU A 167 23.84 20.22 27.41
CA LEU A 167 22.71 20.95 26.84
C LEU A 167 21.33 20.33 27.14
N VAL A 168 21.26 19.05 27.51
CA VAL A 168 19.96 18.35 27.79
C VAL A 168 19.11 19.11 28.82
N HIS A 169 19.71 19.55 29.92
CA HIS A 169 18.96 20.26 30.97
C HIS A 169 18.40 21.63 30.55
N ARG A 170 18.82 22.16 29.41
CA ARG A 170 18.35 23.41 28.84
C ARG A 170 17.28 23.21 27.77
N ALA A 171 17.07 21.96 27.34
CA ALA A 171 16.12 21.66 26.27
C ALA A 171 14.67 21.78 26.73
N ASP A 172 13.80 22.30 25.89
CA ASP A 172 12.35 22.25 26.06
C ASP A 172 11.79 20.88 25.59
N LEU A 173 12.51 20.22 24.66
CA LEU A 173 12.17 18.93 24.11
C LEU A 173 13.44 18.17 23.70
N VAL A 174 13.47 16.87 23.99
CA VAL A 174 14.57 15.98 23.59
C VAL A 174 14.02 14.88 22.71
N PHE A 175 14.67 14.63 21.57
CA PHE A 175 14.52 13.40 20.80
C PHE A 175 15.64 12.44 21.16
N ALA A 176 15.34 11.15 21.36
CA ALA A 176 16.34 10.16 21.76
C ALA A 176 16.11 8.79 21.14
N GLU A 177 17.19 8.05 20.89
CA GLU A 177 17.15 6.67 20.38
C GLU A 177 17.18 5.62 21.50
N SER A 178 17.50 6.03 22.72
CA SER A 178 17.57 5.18 23.92
C SER A 178 17.19 5.98 25.17
N ALA A 179 16.55 5.32 26.12
CA ALA A 179 16.22 5.91 27.42
C ALA A 179 17.42 5.92 28.39
N GLU A 180 18.50 5.23 28.08
CA GLU A 180 19.65 5.05 28.99
C GLU A 180 20.38 6.37 29.24
N GLY A 181 20.35 6.84 30.50
CA GLY A 181 21.06 8.02 30.97
C GLY A 181 20.52 9.36 30.49
N ILE A 182 19.29 9.45 30.08
CA ILE A 182 18.60 10.71 29.79
C ILE A 182 17.62 11.02 30.92
N GLU A 183 17.97 12.06 31.72
CA GLU A 183 17.07 12.59 32.76
C GLU A 183 16.42 13.88 32.25
N HIS A 184 15.26 13.75 31.64
CA HIS A 184 14.50 14.87 31.12
C HIS A 184 12.99 14.53 31.07
N ASP A 185 12.12 15.47 31.41
CA ASP A 185 10.67 15.24 31.49
C ASP A 185 9.99 15.15 30.10
N ASN A 186 10.51 15.85 29.10
CA ASN A 186 9.94 15.93 27.76
C ASN A 186 10.84 15.19 26.75
N VAL A 187 10.74 13.86 26.68
CA VAL A 187 11.53 13.04 25.75
C VAL A 187 10.62 12.31 24.79
N ILE A 188 10.91 12.43 23.49
CA ILE A 188 10.33 11.61 22.44
C ILE A 188 11.35 10.56 22.04
N PHE A 189 11.02 9.30 22.26
CA PHE A 189 11.85 8.18 21.84
C PHE A 189 11.53 7.76 20.42
N ILE A 190 12.58 7.59 19.62
CA ILE A 190 12.49 7.13 18.24
C ILE A 190 13.33 5.86 18.11
N THR A 191 12.68 4.74 17.85
CA THR A 191 13.34 3.44 17.62
C THR A 191 13.06 2.96 16.19
N GLU A 192 13.60 1.81 15.80
CA GLU A 192 13.40 1.24 14.45
C GLU A 192 11.92 0.95 14.11
N ASN A 193 11.08 0.76 15.12
CA ASN A 193 9.70 0.32 14.94
C ASN A 193 8.65 1.10 15.74
N MET A 194 9.06 2.18 16.42
CA MET A 194 8.16 2.93 17.29
C MET A 194 8.62 4.37 17.53
N ILE A 195 7.66 5.29 17.59
CA ILE A 195 7.82 6.64 18.13
C ILE A 195 6.98 6.71 19.40
N SER A 196 7.52 7.22 20.51
CA SER A 196 6.79 7.30 21.76
C SER A 196 7.08 8.56 22.56
N TYR A 197 6.05 9.03 23.27
CA TYR A 197 6.11 10.12 24.24
C TYR A 197 5.20 9.78 25.40
N ASN A 198 5.77 9.57 26.59
CA ASN A 198 5.04 9.05 27.75
C ASN A 198 4.26 7.77 27.40
N ASP A 199 2.95 7.76 27.62
CA ASP A 199 2.06 6.62 27.34
C ASP A 199 1.54 6.59 25.89
N ILE A 200 1.87 7.59 25.07
CA ILE A 200 1.46 7.68 23.67
C ILE A 200 2.52 6.99 22.81
N THR A 201 2.11 6.00 22.04
CA THR A 201 3.02 5.25 21.14
C THR A 201 2.43 5.14 19.76
N GLU A 202 3.26 5.39 18.73
CA GLU A 202 2.92 5.17 17.32
C GLU A 202 3.88 4.12 16.74
N PRO A 203 3.38 2.94 16.35
CA PRO A 203 4.21 1.97 15.65
C PRO A 203 4.56 2.50 14.27
N ILE A 204 5.82 2.33 13.86
CA ILE A 204 6.32 2.73 12.55
C ILE A 204 6.97 1.54 11.84
N THR A 205 6.92 1.57 10.52
CA THR A 205 7.64 0.63 9.67
C THR A 205 8.65 1.40 8.84
N ILE A 206 9.94 1.24 9.17
CA ILE A 206 11.02 1.76 8.34
C ILE A 206 11.47 0.63 7.43
N GLU A 207 10.98 0.64 6.18
CA GLU A 207 11.42 -0.33 5.18
C GLU A 207 12.89 -0.13 4.84
N ARG A 208 13.70 -1.16 5.10
CA ARG A 208 15.16 -1.10 5.17
C ARG A 208 15.89 -0.86 3.85
N ILE A 209 15.31 -1.04 2.67
CA ILE A 209 16.21 -1.37 1.57
C ILE A 209 16.34 -0.33 0.46
N ASP A 210 15.31 0.41 0.05
CA ASP A 210 15.45 1.22 -1.16
C ASP A 210 14.95 2.67 -1.05
N LYS A 211 14.38 3.08 0.07
CA LYS A 211 13.68 4.37 0.16
C LYS A 211 14.32 5.39 1.10
N LEU A 212 14.87 4.95 2.25
CA LEU A 212 15.45 5.86 3.24
C LEU A 212 16.61 5.20 4.00
N THR A 213 17.67 5.96 4.30
CA THR A 213 18.63 5.53 5.32
C THR A 213 18.03 5.71 6.71
N HIS A 214 18.44 4.90 7.68
CA HIS A 214 18.04 5.09 9.09
C HIS A 214 18.27 6.53 9.57
N THR A 215 19.37 7.16 9.16
CA THR A 215 19.69 8.54 9.53
C THR A 215 18.66 9.53 8.97
N SER A 216 18.25 9.36 7.71
CA SER A 216 17.25 10.23 7.09
C SER A 216 15.87 10.01 7.67
N ALA A 217 15.50 8.75 7.94
CA ALA A 217 14.22 8.42 8.57
C ALA A 217 14.05 9.09 9.94
N TYR A 218 15.07 9.01 10.79
CA TYR A 218 15.03 9.63 12.11
C TYR A 218 14.98 11.17 12.04
N SER A 219 15.67 11.79 11.08
CA SER A 219 15.60 13.24 10.86
C SER A 219 14.20 13.65 10.33
N ILE A 220 13.57 12.86 9.45
CA ILE A 220 12.18 13.08 9.00
C ILE A 220 11.23 13.05 10.19
N ILE A 221 11.33 12.03 11.04
CA ILE A 221 10.47 11.89 12.22
C ILE A 221 10.60 13.10 13.12
N ALA A 222 11.83 13.43 13.57
CA ALA A 222 12.05 14.52 14.50
C ALA A 222 11.62 15.88 13.94
N ALA A 223 11.95 16.16 12.66
CA ALA A 223 11.53 17.40 12.01
C ALA A 223 10.01 17.49 11.82
N THR A 224 9.34 16.38 11.52
CA THR A 224 7.87 16.37 11.36
C THR A 224 7.17 16.60 12.71
N VAL A 225 7.63 15.95 13.78
CA VAL A 225 7.08 16.16 15.13
C VAL A 225 7.26 17.60 15.58
N LEU A 226 8.48 18.14 15.42
CA LEU A 226 8.77 19.53 15.74
C LEU A 226 7.89 20.47 14.91
N GLY A 227 7.76 20.22 13.61
CA GLY A 227 6.90 20.98 12.71
C GLY A 227 5.43 20.95 13.15
N GLY A 228 4.94 19.79 13.58
CA GLY A 228 3.59 19.65 14.15
C GLY A 228 3.39 20.54 15.36
N PHE A 229 4.31 20.56 16.30
CA PHE A 229 4.25 21.43 17.49
C PHE A 229 4.28 22.92 17.12
N VAL A 230 5.12 23.31 16.18
CA VAL A 230 5.19 24.69 15.68
C VAL A 230 3.88 25.13 15.04
N LEU A 231 3.16 24.21 14.42
CA LEU A 231 1.83 24.45 13.82
C LEU A 231 0.68 24.39 14.83
N GLY A 232 0.97 24.07 16.10
CA GLY A 232 -0.02 24.01 17.16
C GLY A 232 -0.78 22.68 17.28
N ASN A 233 -0.29 21.62 16.66
CA ASN A 233 -0.86 20.27 16.77
C ASN A 233 -0.57 19.68 18.16
N THR A 234 -1.41 18.75 18.58
CA THR A 234 -1.16 17.93 19.78
C THR A 234 0.03 17.00 19.58
N VAL A 235 0.53 16.42 20.68
CA VAL A 235 1.56 15.39 20.62
C VAL A 235 1.11 14.22 19.74
N GLU A 236 -0.07 13.69 20.01
CA GLU A 236 -0.62 12.54 19.27
C GLU A 236 -0.73 12.81 17.77
N GLU A 237 -1.28 13.97 17.38
CA GLU A 237 -1.36 14.38 15.97
C GLU A 237 0.03 14.50 15.34
N SER A 238 1.01 15.04 16.07
CA SER A 238 2.38 15.22 15.58
C SER A 238 3.11 13.89 15.41
N LEU A 239 2.89 12.92 16.31
CA LEU A 239 3.44 11.56 16.19
C LEU A 239 2.82 10.81 15.00
N LYS A 240 1.49 10.91 14.81
CA LYS A 240 0.79 10.33 13.64
C LYS A 240 1.30 10.93 12.32
N MET A 241 1.47 12.24 12.27
CA MET A 241 2.06 12.91 11.10
C MET A 241 3.49 12.41 10.81
N ALA A 242 4.29 12.21 11.85
CA ALA A 242 5.66 11.71 11.70
C ALA A 242 5.71 10.27 11.19
N LYS A 243 4.82 9.39 11.69
CA LYS A 243 4.62 8.04 11.18
C LYS A 243 4.29 8.08 9.69
N VAL A 244 3.24 8.81 9.32
CA VAL A 244 2.80 8.92 7.92
C VAL A 244 3.92 9.47 7.02
N ASN A 245 4.67 10.47 7.49
CA ASN A 245 5.75 11.05 6.69
C ASN A 245 6.87 10.03 6.46
N VAL A 246 7.33 9.34 7.49
CA VAL A 246 8.45 8.38 7.32
C VAL A 246 8.04 7.16 6.50
N GLU A 247 6.80 6.68 6.63
CA GLU A 247 6.30 5.52 5.90
C GLU A 247 6.02 5.82 4.41
N ASN A 248 5.77 7.08 4.06
CA ASN A 248 5.43 7.50 2.68
C ASN A 248 6.48 8.37 2.00
N SER A 249 7.59 8.69 2.69
CA SER A 249 8.72 9.42 2.09
C SER A 249 9.71 8.46 1.42
N ASN A 250 10.43 8.99 0.44
CA ASN A 250 11.55 8.30 -0.20
C ASN A 250 12.80 9.19 -0.21
N LEU A 251 13.91 8.70 -0.79
CA LEU A 251 15.18 9.41 -0.84
C LEU A 251 15.12 10.78 -1.54
N ASP A 252 14.15 10.97 -2.41
CA ASP A 252 14.05 12.16 -3.28
C ASP A 252 12.94 13.11 -2.85
N SER A 253 11.99 12.68 -2.02
CA SER A 253 10.85 13.51 -1.63
C SER A 253 10.28 13.18 -0.25
N VAL A 254 9.93 14.22 0.49
CA VAL A 254 9.14 14.17 1.71
C VAL A 254 7.77 14.82 1.45
N LEU A 255 6.77 14.45 2.26
CA LEU A 255 5.39 14.90 2.08
C LEU A 255 5.22 16.39 2.40
N THR A 256 4.33 17.05 1.69
CA THR A 256 3.85 18.40 2.00
C THR A 256 2.90 18.40 3.21
N LEU A 257 2.67 19.57 3.81
CA LEU A 257 1.74 19.68 4.95
C LEU A 257 0.32 19.20 4.61
N ASP A 258 -0.16 19.48 3.40
CA ASP A 258 -1.52 19.06 2.98
C ASP A 258 -1.59 17.54 2.78
N GLU A 259 -0.56 16.93 2.23
CA GLU A 259 -0.45 15.47 2.13
C GLU A 259 -0.38 14.83 3.51
N LEU A 260 0.44 15.38 4.42
CA LEU A 260 0.54 14.91 5.81
C LEU A 260 -0.80 15.01 6.54
N LYS A 261 -1.50 16.15 6.45
CA LYS A 261 -2.82 16.33 7.07
C LYS A 261 -3.86 15.39 6.49
N ASN A 262 -3.86 15.21 5.18
CA ASN A 262 -4.79 14.31 4.53
C ASN A 262 -4.56 12.86 4.94
N LEU A 263 -3.31 12.43 5.04
CA LEU A 263 -2.95 11.05 5.41
C LEU A 263 -3.05 10.81 6.92
N ALA A 264 -2.62 11.76 7.78
CA ALA A 264 -2.68 11.62 9.23
C ALA A 264 -4.10 11.75 9.80
N ASN A 265 -4.98 12.49 9.11
CA ASN A 265 -6.41 12.59 9.44
C ASN A 265 -7.25 11.52 8.73
N MET A 266 -6.66 10.67 7.91
CA MET A 266 -7.32 9.43 7.54
C MET A 266 -7.58 8.68 8.86
N PRO A 267 -8.86 8.39 9.20
CA PRO A 267 -9.11 7.51 10.34
C PRO A 267 -8.26 6.26 10.16
N GLU A 268 -7.76 5.68 11.25
CA GLU A 268 -7.23 4.31 11.22
C GLU A 268 -8.11 3.53 10.27
N GLU A 269 -7.51 2.89 9.24
CA GLU A 269 -8.24 2.28 8.12
C GLU A 269 -9.32 1.36 8.68
N SER A 270 -10.49 1.93 9.03
CA SER A 270 -11.59 1.08 9.47
C SER A 270 -12.00 0.22 8.30
N LEU A 271 -12.28 -1.03 8.56
CA LEU A 271 -12.73 -1.96 7.53
C LEU A 271 -13.93 -1.42 6.76
N GLU A 272 -14.81 -0.70 7.45
CA GLU A 272 -15.99 -0.06 6.88
C GLU A 272 -15.63 1.03 5.87
N LEU A 273 -14.60 1.83 6.14
CA LEU A 273 -14.11 2.86 5.22
C LEU A 273 -13.42 2.25 4.01
N ILE A 274 -12.62 1.20 4.20
CA ILE A 274 -12.00 0.47 3.10
C ILE A 274 -13.10 -0.14 2.22
N ALA A 275 -14.09 -0.80 2.82
CA ALA A 275 -15.21 -1.40 2.08
C ALA A 275 -15.99 -0.35 1.28
N ALA A 276 -16.36 0.77 1.91
CA ALA A 276 -17.03 1.89 1.26
C ALA A 276 -16.19 2.49 0.12
N SER A 277 -14.87 2.59 0.30
CA SER A 277 -13.95 3.08 -0.73
C SER A 277 -13.87 2.15 -1.93
N LEU A 278 -13.85 0.83 -1.70
CA LEU A 278 -13.82 -0.19 -2.77
C LEU A 278 -15.05 -0.12 -3.69
N VAL A 279 -16.22 0.21 -3.13
CA VAL A 279 -17.48 0.31 -3.88
C VAL A 279 -17.93 1.75 -4.15
N ALA A 280 -17.02 2.72 -4.00
CA ALA A 280 -17.32 4.14 -4.25
C ALA A 280 -17.83 4.36 -5.67
N LYS A 281 -18.73 5.36 -5.79
CA LYS A 281 -19.51 5.63 -7.03
C LYS A 281 -18.61 5.82 -8.27
N LYS A 282 -19.10 5.32 -9.40
CA LYS A 282 -18.54 5.45 -10.74
C LYS A 282 -17.19 4.76 -10.98
N LYS A 283 -16.81 3.83 -10.14
CA LYS A 283 -15.64 2.99 -10.35
C LYS A 283 -15.93 1.55 -9.97
N GLY A 284 -15.16 0.61 -10.52
CA GLY A 284 -15.28 -0.80 -10.19
C GLY A 284 -14.05 -1.37 -9.52
N ILE A 285 -13.98 -2.70 -9.49
CA ILE A 285 -12.82 -3.48 -9.03
C ILE A 285 -12.31 -4.30 -10.22
N LEU A 286 -11.03 -4.22 -10.52
CA LEU A 286 -10.39 -5.12 -11.48
C LEU A 286 -10.09 -6.45 -10.81
N ALA A 287 -10.62 -7.55 -11.36
CA ALA A 287 -10.23 -8.89 -10.96
C ALA A 287 -9.06 -9.36 -11.85
N ALA A 288 -7.83 -9.31 -11.33
CA ALA A 288 -6.60 -9.74 -12.01
C ALA A 288 -5.94 -10.90 -11.23
N ASP A 289 -6.79 -11.82 -10.75
CA ASP A 289 -6.46 -12.84 -9.76
C ASP A 289 -6.49 -14.27 -10.34
N GLU A 290 -6.39 -14.43 -11.66
CA GLU A 290 -6.33 -15.75 -12.28
C GLU A 290 -5.13 -16.52 -11.74
N SER A 291 -5.39 -17.73 -11.22
CA SER A 291 -4.36 -18.67 -10.81
C SER A 291 -3.53 -19.16 -12.01
N GLY A 292 -2.33 -19.68 -11.79
CA GLY A 292 -1.48 -20.22 -12.85
C GLY A 292 -2.21 -21.21 -13.77
N GLY A 293 -3.07 -22.07 -13.24
CA GLY A 293 -3.87 -22.98 -14.05
C GLY A 293 -4.92 -22.28 -14.93
N SER A 294 -5.51 -21.19 -14.45
CA SER A 294 -6.48 -20.41 -15.21
C SER A 294 -5.84 -19.58 -16.30
N ILE A 295 -4.72 -18.92 -16.00
CA ILE A 295 -4.00 -18.11 -16.96
C ILE A 295 -3.37 -18.96 -18.06
N LYS A 296 -2.87 -20.16 -17.71
CA LYS A 296 -2.36 -21.15 -18.67
C LYS A 296 -3.41 -21.57 -19.71
N LYS A 297 -4.64 -21.83 -19.25
CA LYS A 297 -5.76 -22.14 -20.18
C LYS A 297 -6.05 -20.97 -21.12
N LYS A 298 -6.12 -19.77 -20.57
CA LYS A 298 -6.37 -18.52 -21.30
C LYS A 298 -5.30 -18.25 -22.36
N PHE A 299 -4.03 -18.45 -22.03
CA PHE A 299 -2.90 -18.30 -22.96
C PHE A 299 -2.88 -19.38 -24.04
N ALA A 300 -3.21 -20.63 -23.68
CA ALA A 300 -3.26 -21.72 -24.64
C ALA A 300 -4.28 -21.51 -25.76
N GLU A 301 -5.41 -20.84 -25.51
CA GLU A 301 -6.42 -20.48 -26.52
C GLU A 301 -5.85 -19.59 -27.63
N LEU A 302 -4.81 -18.79 -27.32
CA LEU A 302 -4.12 -17.88 -28.25
C LEU A 302 -2.71 -18.36 -28.64
N ASN A 303 -2.35 -19.59 -28.28
CA ASN A 303 -1.00 -20.14 -28.48
C ASN A 303 0.11 -19.28 -27.83
N ILE A 304 -0.18 -18.60 -26.71
CA ILE A 304 0.79 -17.89 -25.91
C ILE A 304 1.44 -18.89 -24.94
N GLU A 305 2.77 -18.87 -24.85
CA GLU A 305 3.49 -19.72 -23.91
C GLU A 305 3.26 -19.25 -22.46
N ASP A 306 3.01 -20.18 -21.54
CA ASP A 306 2.84 -19.89 -20.12
C ASP A 306 4.21 -19.81 -19.45
N THR A 307 4.88 -18.66 -19.60
CA THR A 307 6.11 -18.32 -18.89
C THR A 307 5.84 -17.26 -17.81
N PHE A 308 6.78 -17.09 -16.88
CA PHE A 308 6.70 -16.01 -15.88
C PHE A 308 6.66 -14.64 -16.57
N GLU A 309 7.52 -14.42 -17.57
CA GLU A 309 7.63 -13.18 -18.33
C GLU A 309 6.29 -12.83 -19.00
N ASN A 310 5.66 -13.78 -19.67
CA ASN A 310 4.36 -13.54 -20.32
C ASN A 310 3.26 -13.23 -19.29
N ARG A 311 3.28 -13.87 -18.11
CA ARG A 311 2.33 -13.55 -17.04
C ARG A 311 2.60 -12.17 -16.45
N HIS A 312 3.86 -11.80 -16.26
CA HIS A 312 4.29 -10.47 -15.82
C HIS A 312 3.83 -9.40 -16.82
N ASP A 313 4.19 -9.51 -18.10
CA ASP A 313 3.82 -8.55 -19.15
C ASP A 313 2.30 -8.37 -19.25
N TYR A 314 1.56 -9.49 -19.22
CA TYR A 314 0.09 -9.46 -19.24
C TYR A 314 -0.50 -8.68 -18.06
N ARG A 315 0.02 -8.86 -16.84
CA ARG A 315 -0.43 -8.13 -15.66
C ARG A 315 -0.05 -6.64 -15.73
N ASN A 316 1.16 -6.35 -16.16
CA ASN A 316 1.64 -4.98 -16.30
C ASN A 316 0.84 -4.15 -17.32
N ILE A 317 0.31 -4.76 -18.38
CA ILE A 317 -0.60 -4.06 -19.30
C ILE A 317 -1.75 -3.40 -18.52
N PHE A 318 -2.37 -4.12 -17.59
CA PHE A 318 -3.49 -3.57 -16.82
C PHE A 318 -3.06 -2.52 -15.80
N PHE A 319 -2.02 -2.82 -15.01
CA PHE A 319 -1.61 -1.95 -13.91
C PHE A 319 -1.00 -0.64 -14.41
N THR A 320 -0.28 -0.68 -15.52
CA THR A 320 0.37 0.49 -16.11
C THR A 320 -0.52 1.24 -17.13
N THR A 321 -1.76 0.82 -17.32
CA THR A 321 -2.73 1.55 -18.15
C THR A 321 -2.92 2.96 -17.61
N PRO A 322 -2.74 4.01 -18.44
CA PRO A 322 -2.88 5.39 -18.01
C PRO A 322 -4.27 5.72 -17.43
N ASP A 323 -4.29 6.44 -16.31
CA ASP A 323 -5.50 6.87 -15.60
C ASP A 323 -6.35 5.72 -15.00
N LEU A 324 -5.75 4.56 -14.75
CA LEU A 324 -6.46 3.40 -14.18
C LEU A 324 -7.24 3.78 -12.92
N GLU A 325 -6.66 4.63 -12.08
CA GLU A 325 -7.25 5.14 -10.83
C GLU A 325 -8.55 5.93 -11.03
N LYS A 326 -8.84 6.37 -12.24
CA LYS A 326 -10.11 7.04 -12.56
C LYS A 326 -11.29 6.06 -12.72
N TYR A 327 -11.00 4.78 -12.95
CA TYR A 327 -11.98 3.76 -13.34
C TYR A 327 -12.13 2.64 -12.32
N VAL A 328 -11.09 2.37 -11.52
CA VAL A 328 -11.12 1.31 -10.50
C VAL A 328 -10.72 1.84 -9.13
N ASN A 329 -11.37 1.31 -8.08
CA ASN A 329 -11.04 1.58 -6.69
C ASN A 329 -10.11 0.53 -6.12
N GLY A 330 -10.15 -0.69 -6.65
CA GLY A 330 -9.35 -1.80 -6.17
C GLY A 330 -8.96 -2.78 -7.28
N VAL A 331 -7.93 -3.56 -7.01
CA VAL A 331 -7.45 -4.65 -7.87
C VAL A 331 -7.27 -5.91 -7.03
N ILE A 332 -7.90 -7.01 -7.44
CA ILE A 332 -7.69 -8.33 -6.83
C ILE A 332 -6.48 -8.96 -7.51
N LEU A 333 -5.45 -9.29 -6.74
CA LEU A 333 -4.22 -9.90 -7.21
C LEU A 333 -4.20 -11.41 -6.93
N PHE A 334 -3.38 -12.15 -7.68
CA PHE A 334 -2.92 -13.48 -7.32
C PHE A 334 -1.60 -13.39 -6.54
N ASP A 335 -1.25 -14.38 -5.73
CA ASP A 335 -0.07 -14.35 -4.86
C ASP A 335 1.23 -14.06 -5.64
N GLU A 336 1.49 -14.76 -6.75
CA GLU A 336 2.64 -14.50 -7.62
C GLU A 336 2.70 -13.02 -8.03
N THR A 337 1.57 -12.45 -8.43
CA THR A 337 1.47 -11.07 -8.91
C THR A 337 1.65 -10.05 -7.78
N ALA A 338 1.17 -10.36 -6.56
CA ALA A 338 1.36 -9.49 -5.41
C ALA A 338 2.83 -9.39 -4.99
N ARG A 339 3.60 -10.46 -5.20
CA ARG A 339 5.04 -10.52 -4.89
C ARG A 339 5.94 -10.03 -6.03
N ASP A 340 5.38 -9.85 -7.22
CA ASP A 340 6.09 -9.40 -8.41
C ASP A 340 6.20 -7.86 -8.45
N LYS A 341 7.08 -7.37 -9.33
CA LYS A 341 7.37 -5.94 -9.51
C LYS A 341 6.75 -5.42 -10.79
N ALA A 342 6.30 -4.19 -10.77
CA ALA A 342 5.95 -3.44 -11.97
C ALA A 342 7.21 -2.99 -12.73
N ASP A 343 7.06 -2.56 -13.99
CA ASP A 343 8.17 -2.13 -14.87
C ASP A 343 9.08 -1.04 -14.28
N ASN A 344 8.58 -0.27 -13.30
CA ASN A 344 9.34 0.78 -12.61
C ASN A 344 10.14 0.27 -11.39
N GLY A 345 10.14 -1.05 -11.13
CA GLY A 345 10.87 -1.70 -10.05
C GLY A 345 10.15 -1.71 -8.69
N MET A 346 9.01 -1.01 -8.53
CA MET A 346 8.15 -1.12 -7.34
C MET A 346 7.46 -2.48 -7.30
N THR A 347 7.10 -2.99 -6.12
CA THR A 347 6.16 -4.12 -6.06
C THR A 347 4.82 -3.72 -6.71
N ASN A 348 4.09 -4.69 -7.28
CA ASN A 348 2.77 -4.38 -7.85
C ASN A 348 1.81 -3.81 -6.79
N VAL A 349 1.96 -4.23 -5.53
CA VAL A 349 1.20 -3.71 -4.39
C VAL A 349 1.49 -2.23 -4.18
N ASP A 350 2.78 -1.85 -4.04
CA ASP A 350 3.18 -0.45 -3.84
C ASP A 350 2.83 0.42 -5.05
N TYR A 351 2.94 -0.13 -6.26
CA TYR A 351 2.56 0.59 -7.47
C TYR A 351 1.08 0.96 -7.47
N LEU A 352 0.19 0.01 -7.11
CA LEU A 352 -1.24 0.27 -7.00
C LEU A 352 -1.56 1.30 -5.90
N ILE A 353 -0.92 1.17 -4.73
CA ILE A 353 -1.06 2.15 -3.64
C ILE A 353 -0.64 3.54 -4.09
N SER A 354 0.49 3.67 -4.81
CA SER A 354 0.97 4.95 -5.35
C SER A 354 -0.02 5.61 -6.31
N LYS A 355 -0.89 4.80 -6.94
CA LYS A 355 -2.00 5.24 -7.80
C LYS A 355 -3.31 5.44 -7.04
N ARG A 356 -3.31 5.30 -5.70
CA ARG A 356 -4.53 5.37 -4.87
C ARG A 356 -5.56 4.31 -5.23
N ILE A 357 -5.09 3.13 -5.65
CA ILE A 357 -5.89 1.94 -5.93
C ILE A 357 -5.64 0.96 -4.81
N ILE A 358 -6.69 0.48 -4.17
CA ILE A 358 -6.61 -0.45 -3.05
C ILE A 358 -6.22 -1.84 -3.57
N PRO A 359 -5.07 -2.41 -3.17
CA PRO A 359 -4.72 -3.76 -3.57
C PRO A 359 -5.41 -4.79 -2.69
N GLY A 360 -5.84 -5.88 -3.29
CA GLY A 360 -6.45 -7.03 -2.63
C GLY A 360 -5.91 -8.35 -3.17
N ILE A 361 -6.31 -9.45 -2.55
CA ILE A 361 -5.73 -10.77 -2.80
C ILE A 361 -6.78 -11.87 -2.89
N LYS A 362 -6.63 -12.76 -3.87
CA LYS A 362 -7.33 -14.05 -3.89
C LYS A 362 -6.65 -15.00 -2.92
N VAL A 363 -7.38 -15.52 -1.94
CA VAL A 363 -6.83 -16.38 -0.89
C VAL A 363 -7.33 -17.82 -0.91
N ASP A 364 -8.36 -18.13 -1.70
CA ASP A 364 -8.80 -19.52 -1.87
C ASP A 364 -7.74 -20.36 -2.63
N LYS A 365 -7.67 -21.66 -2.28
CA LYS A 365 -6.73 -22.63 -2.87
C LYS A 365 -7.39 -23.57 -3.91
N GLY A 366 -8.54 -23.16 -4.45
CA GLY A 366 -9.25 -23.89 -5.50
C GLY A 366 -10.30 -24.86 -4.98
N LEU A 367 -10.94 -25.55 -5.92
CA LEU A 367 -12.08 -26.43 -5.65
C LEU A 367 -11.63 -27.86 -5.35
N GLU A 368 -12.36 -28.50 -4.43
CA GLU A 368 -12.25 -29.93 -4.11
C GLU A 368 -13.62 -30.58 -4.15
N LYS A 369 -13.71 -31.83 -4.59
CA LYS A 369 -14.98 -32.55 -4.68
C LYS A 369 -15.51 -32.92 -3.29
N ILE A 370 -16.81 -32.74 -3.11
CA ILE A 370 -17.53 -33.30 -1.96
C ILE A 370 -17.57 -34.82 -2.12
N GLU A 371 -17.23 -35.55 -1.08
CA GLU A 371 -17.17 -37.03 -1.11
C GLU A 371 -18.50 -37.63 -1.58
N GLY A 372 -18.44 -38.45 -2.62
CA GLY A 372 -19.62 -39.08 -3.21
C GLY A 372 -20.47 -38.20 -4.10
N SER A 373 -20.03 -36.97 -4.44
CA SER A 373 -20.74 -36.01 -5.29
C SER A 373 -19.85 -35.45 -6.40
N GLU A 374 -20.45 -34.90 -7.45
CA GLU A 374 -19.78 -34.06 -8.45
C GLU A 374 -19.72 -32.57 -8.00
N GLU A 375 -20.40 -32.24 -6.91
CA GLU A 375 -20.34 -30.91 -6.32
C GLU A 375 -19.02 -30.65 -5.64
N THR A 376 -18.70 -29.38 -5.44
CA THR A 376 -17.40 -28.97 -4.89
C THR A 376 -17.56 -28.02 -3.71
N TYR A 377 -16.56 -28.04 -2.85
CA TYR A 377 -16.30 -26.94 -1.90
C TYR A 377 -14.96 -26.30 -2.20
N THR A 378 -14.74 -25.10 -1.67
CA THR A 378 -13.51 -24.36 -1.88
C THR A 378 -12.60 -24.49 -0.67
N LYS A 379 -11.35 -24.91 -0.88
CA LYS A 379 -10.37 -25.14 0.19
C LYS A 379 -9.41 -23.97 0.40
N GLY A 380 -8.71 -23.98 1.55
CA GLY A 380 -7.65 -23.03 1.86
C GLY A 380 -7.78 -22.32 3.20
N LEU A 381 -8.62 -22.84 4.12
CA LEU A 381 -8.77 -22.29 5.48
C LEU A 381 -7.62 -22.66 6.41
N ASP A 382 -6.97 -23.83 6.22
CA ASP A 382 -6.02 -24.42 7.17
C ASP A 382 -4.89 -23.48 7.64
N ASP A 383 -4.38 -22.63 6.76
CA ASP A 383 -3.29 -21.69 7.02
C ASP A 383 -3.72 -20.22 6.75
N LEU A 384 -5.02 -19.99 6.66
CA LEU A 384 -5.54 -18.69 6.22
C LEU A 384 -5.19 -17.53 7.17
N PRO A 385 -5.30 -17.66 8.51
CA PRO A 385 -4.98 -16.55 9.41
C PRO A 385 -3.53 -16.06 9.30
N GLU A 386 -2.56 -16.99 9.08
CA GLU A 386 -1.15 -16.67 8.89
C GLU A 386 -0.94 -15.90 7.59
N ARG A 387 -1.52 -16.39 6.49
CA ARG A 387 -1.41 -15.75 5.16
C ARG A 387 -2.06 -14.37 5.13
N LEU A 388 -3.20 -14.20 5.81
CA LEU A 388 -3.87 -12.90 5.88
C LEU A 388 -3.03 -11.86 6.62
N ARG A 389 -2.35 -12.24 7.71
CA ARG A 389 -1.41 -11.34 8.40
C ARG A 389 -0.22 -10.95 7.51
N GLU A 390 0.33 -11.92 6.77
CA GLU A 390 1.39 -11.64 5.79
C GLU A 390 0.90 -10.65 4.72
N TYR A 391 -0.24 -10.91 4.11
CA TYR A 391 -0.80 -10.04 3.08
C TYR A 391 -1.14 -8.64 3.59
N TYR A 392 -1.68 -8.53 4.81
CA TYR A 392 -1.88 -7.23 5.44
C TYR A 392 -0.55 -6.48 5.61
N GLY A 393 0.50 -7.16 6.06
CA GLY A 393 1.86 -6.61 6.18
C GLY A 393 2.47 -6.18 4.84
N MET A 394 2.10 -6.80 3.72
CA MET A 394 2.47 -6.40 2.37
C MET A 394 1.71 -5.16 1.85
N GLY A 395 0.74 -4.62 2.59
CA GLY A 395 -0.06 -3.47 2.17
C GLY A 395 -1.40 -3.81 1.52
N LEU A 396 -1.78 -5.09 1.41
CA LEU A 396 -3.09 -5.48 0.90
C LEU A 396 -4.17 -5.18 1.93
N ARG A 397 -5.38 -4.76 1.48
CA ARG A 397 -6.43 -4.29 2.37
C ARG A 397 -7.77 -5.00 2.20
N PHE A 398 -7.89 -5.88 1.23
CA PHE A 398 -9.05 -6.75 1.08
C PHE A 398 -8.66 -8.11 0.52
N ALA A 399 -9.51 -9.10 0.76
CA ALA A 399 -9.33 -10.45 0.24
C ALA A 399 -10.57 -10.91 -0.53
N LYS A 400 -10.40 -11.91 -1.37
CA LYS A 400 -11.51 -12.52 -2.13
C LYS A 400 -11.45 -14.03 -2.05
N TRP A 401 -12.62 -14.64 -1.85
CA TRP A 401 -12.83 -16.08 -1.85
C TRP A 401 -14.04 -16.46 -2.67
N ARG A 402 -13.88 -17.41 -3.60
CA ARG A 402 -14.92 -17.87 -4.51
C ARG A 402 -15.43 -19.25 -4.10
N ALA A 403 -16.73 -19.40 -3.98
CA ALA A 403 -17.45 -20.68 -3.96
C ALA A 403 -18.22 -20.85 -5.29
N ALA A 404 -18.21 -22.05 -5.86
CA ALA A 404 -18.81 -22.31 -7.16
C ALA A 404 -19.94 -23.33 -7.06
N PHE A 405 -21.10 -23.00 -7.59
CA PHE A 405 -22.30 -23.82 -7.56
C PHE A 405 -22.75 -24.17 -8.98
N ASN A 406 -22.72 -25.43 -9.34
CA ASN A 406 -23.27 -25.91 -10.59
C ASN A 406 -24.78 -26.05 -10.47
N LEU A 407 -25.55 -25.45 -11.37
CA LEU A 407 -26.99 -25.61 -11.44
C LEU A 407 -27.36 -26.64 -12.51
N THR A 408 -27.90 -27.77 -12.05
CA THR A 408 -28.40 -28.84 -12.93
C THR A 408 -29.84 -29.20 -12.59
N LEU A 409 -30.58 -29.63 -13.58
CA LEU A 409 -31.99 -30.00 -13.46
C LEU A 409 -32.23 -31.47 -13.83
N SER A 410 -33.22 -32.08 -13.21
CA SER A 410 -33.75 -33.37 -13.63
C SER A 410 -34.53 -33.23 -14.95
N GLU A 411 -34.93 -34.36 -15.56
CA GLU A 411 -35.80 -34.38 -16.73
C GLU A 411 -37.16 -33.71 -16.47
N ASN A 412 -37.60 -33.67 -15.22
CA ASN A 412 -38.86 -33.03 -14.80
C ASN A 412 -38.69 -31.55 -14.44
N GLY A 413 -37.47 -30.98 -14.60
CA GLY A 413 -37.16 -29.57 -14.28
C GLY A 413 -36.98 -29.29 -12.79
N GLU A 414 -36.78 -30.33 -11.95
CA GLU A 414 -36.43 -30.16 -10.54
C GLU A 414 -34.94 -29.91 -10.39
N ILE A 415 -34.54 -29.06 -9.43
CA ILE A 415 -33.13 -28.78 -9.14
C ILE A 415 -32.47 -30.03 -8.53
N LEU A 416 -31.46 -30.55 -9.20
CA LEU A 416 -30.59 -31.64 -8.69
C LEU A 416 -29.37 -31.11 -7.93
N THR A 417 -28.76 -30.05 -8.47
CA THR A 417 -27.65 -29.33 -7.85
C THR A 417 -27.87 -27.81 -8.01
N PRO A 418 -27.38 -26.98 -7.08
CA PRO A 418 -26.68 -27.39 -5.87
C PRO A 418 -27.60 -28.02 -4.83
N THR A 419 -27.08 -29.03 -4.12
CA THR A 419 -27.78 -29.63 -2.97
C THR A 419 -27.75 -28.69 -1.76
N ASP A 420 -28.67 -28.90 -0.79
CA ASP A 420 -28.69 -28.16 0.47
C ASP A 420 -27.39 -28.30 1.25
N TYR A 421 -26.78 -29.49 1.19
CA TYR A 421 -25.49 -29.74 1.82
C TYR A 421 -24.38 -28.89 1.19
N ALA A 422 -24.26 -28.90 -0.14
CA ALA A 422 -23.24 -28.12 -0.84
C ALA A 422 -23.40 -26.61 -0.61
N ILE A 423 -24.65 -26.11 -0.57
CA ILE A 423 -24.93 -24.71 -0.25
C ILE A 423 -24.48 -24.39 1.17
N THR A 424 -24.89 -25.19 2.16
CA THR A 424 -24.56 -24.95 3.58
C THR A 424 -23.06 -24.98 3.81
N GLU A 425 -22.37 -26.00 3.29
CA GLU A 425 -20.91 -26.17 3.46
C GLU A 425 -20.13 -24.98 2.88
N ASN A 426 -20.42 -24.60 1.63
CA ASN A 426 -19.71 -23.47 1.00
C ASN A 426 -20.04 -22.13 1.65
N CYS A 427 -21.29 -21.92 2.12
CA CYS A 427 -21.64 -20.69 2.84
C CYS A 427 -20.99 -20.64 4.23
N HIS A 428 -20.83 -21.77 4.90
CA HIS A 428 -20.09 -21.87 6.15
C HIS A 428 -18.61 -21.50 5.95
N ILE A 429 -17.95 -22.09 4.95
CA ILE A 429 -16.56 -21.76 4.55
C ILE A 429 -16.40 -20.26 4.23
N LEU A 430 -17.33 -19.67 3.47
CA LEU A 430 -17.31 -18.25 3.15
C LEU A 430 -17.44 -17.36 4.39
N ALA A 431 -18.24 -17.78 5.38
CA ALA A 431 -18.41 -17.02 6.62
C ALA A 431 -17.19 -17.11 7.54
N GLU A 432 -16.57 -18.29 7.65
CA GLU A 432 -15.31 -18.47 8.38
C GLU A 432 -14.20 -17.63 7.76
N TYR A 433 -14.00 -17.75 6.45
CA TYR A 433 -13.07 -16.90 5.71
C TYR A 433 -13.31 -15.40 5.95
N ALA A 434 -14.57 -14.95 5.89
CA ALA A 434 -14.89 -13.54 6.09
C ALA A 434 -14.55 -13.07 7.50
N LYS A 435 -14.79 -13.91 8.51
CA LYS A 435 -14.41 -13.64 9.89
C LYS A 435 -12.90 -13.52 10.07
N ASP A 436 -12.14 -14.45 9.50
CA ASP A 436 -10.68 -14.43 9.55
C ASP A 436 -10.09 -13.18 8.88
N CYS A 437 -10.65 -12.77 7.71
CA CYS A 437 -10.26 -11.53 7.04
C CYS A 437 -10.43 -10.32 7.95
N GLN A 438 -11.62 -10.14 8.55
CA GLN A 438 -11.88 -9.01 9.44
C GLN A 438 -10.98 -9.03 10.68
N SER A 439 -10.69 -10.22 11.21
CA SER A 439 -9.76 -10.39 12.34
C SER A 439 -8.32 -10.01 11.99
N ALA A 440 -7.94 -10.13 10.72
CA ALA A 440 -6.62 -9.77 10.20
C ALA A 440 -6.53 -8.34 9.63
N GLY A 441 -7.61 -7.55 9.68
CA GLY A 441 -7.64 -6.18 9.16
C GLY A 441 -7.92 -6.07 7.66
N LEU A 442 -8.44 -7.12 7.00
CA LEU A 442 -8.80 -7.09 5.58
C LEU A 442 -10.32 -7.12 5.40
N VAL A 443 -10.82 -6.40 4.40
CA VAL A 443 -12.21 -6.46 3.97
C VAL A 443 -12.45 -7.75 3.20
N PRO A 444 -13.38 -8.63 3.60
CA PRO A 444 -13.73 -9.81 2.82
C PRO A 444 -14.64 -9.48 1.64
N ILE A 445 -14.31 -10.01 0.47
CA ILE A 445 -15.23 -10.15 -0.66
C ILE A 445 -15.67 -11.62 -0.72
N VAL A 446 -16.91 -11.90 -0.39
CA VAL A 446 -17.51 -13.23 -0.47
C VAL A 446 -18.12 -13.42 -1.86
N GLU A 447 -17.70 -14.48 -2.58
CA GLU A 447 -18.08 -14.71 -3.97
C GLU A 447 -18.82 -16.06 -4.17
N PRO A 448 -20.12 -16.15 -3.83
CA PRO A 448 -20.94 -17.29 -4.17
C PRO A 448 -21.40 -17.20 -5.64
N GLU A 449 -20.77 -17.96 -6.52
CA GLU A 449 -21.04 -17.92 -7.96
C GLU A 449 -21.87 -19.12 -8.39
N VAL A 450 -23.06 -18.87 -8.95
CA VAL A 450 -23.80 -19.87 -9.74
C VAL A 450 -23.19 -19.92 -11.14
N ILE A 451 -22.68 -21.09 -11.54
CA ILE A 451 -21.95 -21.27 -12.80
C ILE A 451 -22.90 -21.07 -13.99
N TYR A 452 -22.49 -20.20 -14.92
CA TYR A 452 -23.24 -19.86 -16.12
C TYR A 452 -23.34 -21.02 -17.12
N ASP A 453 -22.34 -21.89 -17.17
CA ASP A 453 -22.35 -23.08 -18.04
C ASP A 453 -23.37 -24.09 -17.53
N GLY A 454 -24.54 -24.09 -18.14
CA GLY A 454 -25.66 -24.97 -17.78
C GLY A 454 -26.85 -24.79 -18.71
N ASN A 455 -27.82 -25.71 -18.60
CA ASN A 455 -29.09 -25.65 -19.33
C ASN A 455 -30.25 -25.50 -18.33
N TYR A 456 -30.55 -24.27 -17.95
CA TYR A 456 -31.61 -23.91 -17.01
C TYR A 456 -32.22 -22.57 -17.34
N PRO A 457 -33.56 -22.39 -17.15
CA PRO A 457 -34.21 -21.11 -17.33
C PRO A 457 -33.87 -20.13 -16.18
N ILE A 458 -34.10 -18.83 -16.41
CA ILE A 458 -33.77 -17.76 -15.47
C ILE A 458 -34.45 -17.96 -14.09
N GLU A 459 -35.68 -18.48 -14.06
CA GLU A 459 -36.45 -18.72 -12.85
C GLU A 459 -35.74 -19.71 -11.89
N LYS A 460 -35.04 -20.69 -12.44
CA LYS A 460 -34.29 -21.65 -11.64
C LYS A 460 -33.03 -21.02 -11.05
N ASN A 461 -32.41 -20.09 -11.75
CA ASN A 461 -31.31 -19.31 -11.21
C ASN A 461 -31.81 -18.35 -10.11
N VAL A 462 -32.97 -17.71 -10.26
CA VAL A 462 -33.63 -16.94 -9.19
C VAL A 462 -33.77 -17.80 -7.92
N GLU A 463 -34.34 -19.01 -8.06
CA GLU A 463 -34.60 -19.93 -6.95
C GLU A 463 -33.30 -20.32 -6.22
N VAL A 464 -32.26 -20.71 -6.98
CA VAL A 464 -30.96 -21.16 -6.43
C VAL A 464 -30.20 -20.00 -5.81
N THR A 465 -30.11 -18.85 -6.50
CA THR A 465 -29.40 -17.67 -5.99
C THR A 465 -30.03 -17.16 -4.70
N SER A 466 -31.37 -17.11 -4.63
CA SER A 466 -32.09 -16.74 -3.40
C SER A 466 -31.72 -17.63 -2.23
N LYS A 467 -31.73 -18.94 -2.43
CA LYS A 467 -31.38 -19.92 -1.40
C LYS A 467 -29.92 -19.83 -0.93
N ILE A 468 -28.99 -19.60 -1.88
CA ILE A 468 -27.58 -19.40 -1.57
C ILE A 468 -27.40 -18.13 -0.72
N LEU A 469 -28.02 -17.00 -1.09
CA LEU A 469 -27.92 -15.74 -0.36
C LEU A 469 -28.51 -15.85 1.05
N ASP A 470 -29.67 -16.48 1.22
CA ASP A 470 -30.26 -16.72 2.54
C ASP A 470 -29.32 -17.54 3.44
N SER A 471 -28.73 -18.61 2.91
CA SER A 471 -27.76 -19.43 3.63
C SER A 471 -26.52 -18.64 3.98
N LEU A 472 -25.95 -17.89 3.03
CA LEU A 472 -24.74 -17.10 3.21
C LEU A 472 -24.91 -16.06 4.33
N PHE A 473 -25.94 -15.24 4.26
CA PHE A 473 -26.15 -14.20 5.27
C PHE A 473 -26.51 -14.77 6.65
N SER A 474 -27.17 -15.93 6.68
CA SER A 474 -27.35 -16.68 7.92
C SER A 474 -26.02 -17.11 8.55
N GLU A 475 -25.09 -17.67 7.76
CA GLU A 475 -23.77 -18.08 8.24
C GLU A 475 -22.89 -16.87 8.63
N LEU A 476 -22.83 -15.81 7.80
CA LEU A 476 -22.11 -14.57 8.13
C LEU A 476 -22.55 -13.99 9.49
N LYS A 477 -23.86 -14.01 9.76
CA LYS A 477 -24.40 -13.59 11.06
C LYS A 477 -23.97 -14.50 12.20
N LYS A 478 -23.97 -15.81 12.03
CA LYS A 478 -23.52 -16.78 13.06
C LYS A 478 -22.05 -16.58 13.42
N PHE A 479 -21.19 -16.26 12.45
CA PHE A 479 -19.77 -15.96 12.66
C PHE A 479 -19.51 -14.53 13.18
N GLY A 480 -20.55 -13.68 13.29
CA GLY A 480 -20.42 -12.32 13.76
C GLY A 480 -19.61 -11.43 12.80
N VAL A 481 -19.76 -11.67 11.50
CA VAL A 481 -19.15 -10.84 10.46
C VAL A 481 -19.87 -9.49 10.41
N LYS A 482 -19.10 -8.39 10.42
CA LYS A 482 -19.63 -7.03 10.24
C LYS A 482 -19.96 -6.82 8.76
N LEU A 483 -21.23 -6.66 8.43
CA LEU A 483 -21.68 -6.52 7.04
C LEU A 483 -21.29 -5.18 6.43
N GLU A 484 -21.19 -4.11 7.23
CA GLU A 484 -20.71 -2.79 6.81
C GLU A 484 -19.23 -2.82 6.34
N ALA A 485 -18.53 -3.89 6.68
CA ALA A 485 -17.14 -4.16 6.30
C ALA A 485 -17.02 -5.43 5.44
N CYS A 486 -18.07 -5.80 4.71
CA CYS A 486 -18.11 -6.98 3.84
C CYS A 486 -18.69 -6.61 2.48
N ILE A 487 -18.18 -7.18 1.41
CA ILE A 487 -18.66 -6.98 0.03
C ILE A 487 -19.12 -8.31 -0.53
N LEU A 488 -20.33 -8.31 -1.12
CA LEU A 488 -20.83 -9.44 -1.88
C LEU A 488 -20.39 -9.33 -3.35
N LYS A 489 -19.72 -10.35 -3.86
CA LYS A 489 -19.46 -10.51 -5.28
C LYS A 489 -20.30 -11.66 -5.82
N VAL A 490 -21.18 -11.37 -6.75
CA VAL A 490 -22.19 -12.32 -7.22
C VAL A 490 -22.35 -12.26 -8.74
N ASN A 491 -22.81 -13.35 -9.35
CA ASN A 491 -23.27 -13.34 -10.73
C ASN A 491 -24.60 -12.59 -10.87
N MET A 492 -24.85 -12.02 -12.03
CA MET A 492 -26.20 -11.58 -12.38
C MET A 492 -27.08 -12.80 -12.60
N VAL A 493 -28.37 -12.69 -12.31
CA VAL A 493 -29.34 -13.78 -12.46
C VAL A 493 -29.78 -13.86 -13.92
N LEU A 494 -29.38 -14.90 -14.62
CA LEU A 494 -29.69 -15.12 -16.03
C LEU A 494 -29.89 -16.60 -16.33
N ALA A 495 -30.49 -16.92 -17.50
CA ALA A 495 -30.62 -18.29 -17.98
C ALA A 495 -29.22 -18.89 -18.26
N GLY A 496 -29.08 -20.20 -18.07
CA GLY A 496 -27.81 -20.91 -18.36
C GLY A 496 -27.42 -20.77 -19.84
N LYS A 497 -26.11 -20.80 -20.10
CA LYS A 497 -25.52 -20.58 -21.43
C LYS A 497 -26.02 -21.53 -22.51
N GLN A 498 -26.40 -22.75 -22.11
CA GLN A 498 -26.90 -23.79 -23.01
C GLN A 498 -28.41 -23.76 -23.17
N GLN A 499 -29.11 -22.87 -22.47
CA GLN A 499 -30.55 -22.69 -22.61
C GLN A 499 -30.89 -22.15 -24.01
N GLU A 500 -31.90 -22.74 -24.68
CA GLU A 500 -32.27 -22.36 -26.03
C GLU A 500 -32.76 -20.90 -26.11
N VAL A 501 -33.53 -20.46 -25.12
CA VAL A 501 -33.99 -19.08 -25.01
C VAL A 501 -33.15 -18.36 -23.98
N GLN A 502 -32.36 -17.40 -24.43
CA GLN A 502 -31.54 -16.58 -23.57
C GLN A 502 -32.33 -15.40 -22.99
N SER A 503 -32.00 -15.01 -21.76
CA SER A 503 -32.63 -13.87 -21.09
C SER A 503 -32.20 -12.55 -21.73
N THR A 504 -33.14 -11.63 -21.90
CA THR A 504 -32.84 -10.25 -22.33
C THR A 504 -32.17 -9.47 -21.20
N PRO A 505 -31.41 -8.40 -21.49
CA PRO A 505 -30.81 -7.56 -20.44
C PRO A 505 -31.83 -7.01 -19.43
N GLU A 506 -33.05 -6.67 -19.89
CA GLU A 506 -34.16 -6.18 -19.05
C GLU A 506 -34.65 -7.26 -18.06
N GLU A 507 -34.78 -8.50 -18.51
CA GLU A 507 -35.14 -9.64 -17.66
C GLU A 507 -34.06 -9.92 -16.64
N VAL A 508 -32.78 -9.92 -17.05
CA VAL A 508 -31.61 -10.10 -16.17
C VAL A 508 -31.56 -8.98 -15.14
N GLY A 509 -31.69 -7.72 -15.58
CA GLY A 509 -31.67 -6.55 -14.73
C GLY A 509 -32.73 -6.60 -13.63
N LYS A 510 -33.97 -6.93 -14.04
CA LYS A 510 -35.11 -7.05 -13.11
C LYS A 510 -34.94 -8.23 -12.15
N ALA A 511 -34.66 -9.43 -12.65
CA ALA A 511 -34.53 -10.63 -11.83
C ALA A 511 -33.38 -10.49 -10.81
N THR A 512 -32.23 -9.94 -11.24
CA THR A 512 -31.09 -9.69 -10.36
C THR A 512 -31.46 -8.68 -9.27
N ALA A 513 -32.09 -7.56 -9.62
CA ALA A 513 -32.47 -6.54 -8.66
C ALA A 513 -33.50 -7.05 -7.64
N ASP A 514 -34.48 -7.82 -8.08
CA ASP A 514 -35.54 -8.39 -7.22
C ASP A 514 -34.94 -9.39 -6.22
N VAL A 515 -34.05 -10.29 -6.66
CA VAL A 515 -33.34 -11.24 -5.78
C VAL A 515 -32.48 -10.51 -4.76
N LEU A 516 -31.68 -9.55 -5.20
CA LEU A 516 -30.78 -8.84 -4.28
C LEU A 516 -31.57 -8.03 -3.23
N LYS A 517 -32.62 -7.32 -3.63
CA LYS A 517 -33.47 -6.55 -2.70
C LYS A 517 -34.19 -7.42 -1.68
N ALA A 518 -34.50 -8.66 -2.04
CA ALA A 518 -35.21 -9.59 -1.16
C ALA A 518 -34.29 -10.34 -0.17
N HIS A 519 -33.03 -10.59 -0.56
CA HIS A 519 -32.16 -11.53 0.14
C HIS A 519 -30.83 -10.94 0.65
N VAL A 520 -30.50 -9.67 0.31
CA VAL A 520 -29.27 -9.02 0.78
C VAL A 520 -29.62 -8.00 1.86
N PRO A 521 -29.04 -8.11 3.08
CA PRO A 521 -29.24 -7.14 4.16
C PRO A 521 -28.81 -5.71 3.78
N GLU A 522 -29.54 -4.72 4.28
CA GLU A 522 -29.32 -3.30 3.97
C GLU A 522 -27.97 -2.78 4.50
N GLU A 523 -27.46 -3.42 5.55
CA GLU A 523 -26.19 -3.07 6.22
C GLU A 523 -24.95 -3.45 5.42
N LEU A 524 -25.07 -4.26 4.35
CA LEU A 524 -23.93 -4.68 3.55
C LEU A 524 -23.23 -3.45 2.92
N ALA A 525 -21.90 -3.43 2.93
CA ALA A 525 -21.12 -2.32 2.36
C ALA A 525 -21.39 -2.12 0.86
N GLY A 526 -21.52 -3.21 0.10
CA GLY A 526 -21.79 -3.12 -1.33
C GLY A 526 -21.88 -4.47 -2.03
N VAL A 527 -22.41 -4.41 -3.25
CA VAL A 527 -22.52 -5.54 -4.18
C VAL A 527 -21.72 -5.25 -5.43
N VAL A 528 -20.87 -6.18 -5.82
CA VAL A 528 -20.09 -6.14 -7.06
C VAL A 528 -20.41 -7.35 -7.91
N PHE A 529 -20.55 -7.15 -9.21
CA PHE A 529 -20.90 -8.25 -10.13
C PHE A 529 -19.65 -8.85 -10.76
N LEU A 530 -19.59 -10.17 -10.84
CA LEU A 530 -18.69 -10.89 -11.73
C LEU A 530 -19.27 -10.96 -13.15
N SER A 531 -18.44 -11.15 -14.15
CA SER A 531 -18.90 -11.32 -15.56
C SER A 531 -19.29 -12.76 -15.91
N GLY A 532 -18.75 -13.77 -15.22
CA GLY A 532 -19.19 -15.17 -15.20
C GLY A 532 -19.32 -15.88 -16.55
N GLY A 533 -18.54 -15.48 -17.58
CA GLY A 533 -18.61 -16.08 -18.91
C GLY A 533 -19.62 -15.44 -19.86
N GLN A 534 -20.26 -14.36 -19.44
CA GLN A 534 -20.99 -13.46 -20.34
C GLN A 534 -20.02 -12.84 -21.36
N SER A 535 -20.50 -12.49 -22.56
CA SER A 535 -19.74 -11.68 -23.49
C SER A 535 -19.42 -10.30 -22.88
N VAL A 536 -18.43 -9.63 -23.44
CA VAL A 536 -18.02 -8.28 -23.02
C VAL A 536 -19.19 -7.30 -23.04
N GLU A 537 -20.00 -7.33 -24.10
CA GLU A 537 -21.18 -6.47 -24.29
C GLU A 537 -22.32 -6.88 -23.38
N GLN A 538 -22.58 -8.19 -23.27
CA GLN A 538 -23.63 -8.74 -22.41
C GLN A 538 -23.42 -8.31 -20.95
N ALA A 539 -22.19 -8.43 -20.42
CA ALA A 539 -21.88 -8.04 -19.05
C ALA A 539 -22.14 -6.54 -18.80
N THR A 540 -21.78 -5.67 -19.76
CA THR A 540 -22.02 -4.22 -19.66
C THR A 540 -23.51 -3.89 -19.75
N ASN A 541 -24.25 -4.47 -20.71
CA ASN A 541 -25.66 -4.20 -20.89
C ASN A 541 -26.49 -4.71 -19.71
N ASN A 542 -26.21 -5.90 -19.21
CA ASN A 542 -26.88 -6.44 -18.03
C ASN A 542 -26.61 -5.59 -16.78
N LEU A 543 -25.39 -5.13 -16.58
CA LEU A 543 -25.05 -4.21 -15.48
C LEU A 543 -25.85 -2.91 -15.57
N ALA A 544 -25.97 -2.34 -16.77
CA ALA A 544 -26.77 -1.14 -17.01
C ALA A 544 -28.23 -1.34 -16.62
N GLU A 545 -28.83 -2.48 -16.98
CA GLU A 545 -30.23 -2.80 -16.65
C GLU A 545 -30.39 -3.07 -15.14
N VAL A 546 -29.44 -3.75 -14.47
CA VAL A 546 -29.49 -3.87 -13.01
C VAL A 546 -29.49 -2.49 -12.35
N LYS A 547 -28.64 -1.56 -12.80
CA LYS A 547 -28.58 -0.18 -12.27
C LYS A 547 -29.88 0.59 -12.45
N LYS A 548 -30.58 0.42 -13.57
CA LYS A 548 -31.90 1.05 -13.82
C LYS A 548 -32.97 0.58 -12.84
N ASN A 549 -32.86 -0.65 -12.35
CA ASN A 549 -33.77 -1.22 -11.36
C ASN A 549 -33.47 -0.77 -9.90
N GLY A 550 -32.56 0.20 -9.69
CA GLY A 550 -32.35 0.87 -8.40
C GLY A 550 -33.53 1.76 -7.98
N PRO A 551 -33.45 2.48 -6.86
CA PRO A 551 -32.28 2.52 -5.97
C PRO A 551 -32.07 1.23 -5.16
N PHE A 552 -30.82 1.05 -4.72
CA PHE A 552 -30.43 -0.01 -3.79
C PHE A 552 -29.97 0.61 -2.47
N PRO A 553 -30.12 -0.08 -1.31
CA PRO A 553 -29.64 0.43 -0.03
C PRO A 553 -28.12 0.50 0.05
N TRP A 554 -27.42 -0.36 -0.68
CA TRP A 554 -25.96 -0.46 -0.78
C TRP A 554 -25.44 -0.03 -2.16
N ALA A 555 -24.14 0.21 -2.23
CA ALA A 555 -23.48 0.53 -3.51
C ALA A 555 -23.47 -0.69 -4.45
N VAL A 556 -23.68 -0.44 -5.73
CA VAL A 556 -23.64 -1.46 -6.79
C VAL A 556 -22.63 -1.07 -7.84
N THR A 557 -21.66 -1.96 -8.12
CA THR A 557 -20.66 -1.77 -9.16
C THR A 557 -20.19 -3.12 -9.73
N PHE A 558 -19.10 -3.14 -10.49
CA PHE A 558 -18.54 -4.36 -11.08
C PHE A 558 -17.23 -4.79 -10.39
N SER A 559 -16.97 -6.11 -10.45
CA SER A 559 -15.65 -6.70 -10.22
C SER A 559 -15.37 -7.68 -11.35
N PHE A 560 -15.02 -7.14 -12.52
CA PHE A 560 -14.87 -7.91 -13.74
C PHE A 560 -13.42 -8.37 -13.96
N ALA A 561 -13.28 -9.57 -14.53
CA ALA A 561 -12.07 -10.11 -15.14
C ALA A 561 -12.19 -10.07 -16.65
N ARG A 562 -12.75 -11.12 -17.26
CA ARG A 562 -12.84 -11.32 -18.72
C ARG A 562 -13.49 -10.14 -19.45
N ALA A 563 -14.58 -9.59 -18.95
CA ALA A 563 -15.27 -8.47 -19.59
C ALA A 563 -14.41 -7.19 -19.73
N LEU A 564 -13.32 -7.06 -18.94
CA LEU A 564 -12.34 -6.00 -19.09
C LEU A 564 -11.10 -6.46 -19.84
N GLN A 565 -10.60 -7.64 -19.54
CA GLN A 565 -9.27 -8.11 -19.92
C GLN A 565 -9.21 -8.77 -21.31
N ASP A 566 -10.27 -9.47 -21.75
CA ASP A 566 -10.20 -10.28 -22.96
C ASP A 566 -9.86 -9.45 -24.22
N PRO A 567 -10.46 -8.26 -24.47
CA PRO A 567 -10.06 -7.43 -25.60
C PRO A 567 -8.58 -7.03 -25.56
N ALA A 568 -8.04 -6.75 -24.38
CA ALA A 568 -6.61 -6.44 -24.24
C ALA A 568 -5.73 -7.68 -24.48
N LEU A 569 -6.13 -8.86 -24.00
CA LEU A 569 -5.43 -10.11 -24.25
C LEU A 569 -5.35 -10.42 -25.74
N TYR A 570 -6.45 -10.24 -26.45
CA TYR A 570 -6.49 -10.45 -27.92
C TYR A 570 -5.60 -9.43 -28.66
N ALA A 571 -5.61 -8.16 -28.23
CA ALA A 571 -4.74 -7.13 -28.80
C ALA A 571 -3.26 -7.40 -28.51
N TRP A 572 -2.91 -7.79 -27.27
CA TRP A 572 -1.54 -8.09 -26.87
C TRP A 572 -0.99 -9.33 -27.59
N HIS A 573 -1.73 -10.42 -27.59
CA HIS A 573 -1.41 -11.70 -28.23
C HIS A 573 -0.02 -12.26 -27.88
N GLY A 574 0.50 -11.98 -26.67
CA GLY A 574 1.82 -12.43 -26.23
C GLY A 574 3.01 -11.64 -26.80
N ASP A 575 2.80 -10.52 -27.46
CA ASP A 575 3.85 -9.67 -28.01
C ASP A 575 3.88 -8.32 -27.29
N ILE A 576 4.98 -8.01 -26.62
CA ILE A 576 5.18 -6.77 -25.87
C ILE A 576 5.08 -5.51 -26.77
N ASN A 577 5.36 -5.64 -28.07
CA ASN A 577 5.20 -4.52 -29.01
C ASN A 577 3.74 -4.07 -29.17
N ASN A 578 2.79 -4.93 -28.83
CA ASN A 578 1.35 -4.63 -28.86
C ASN A 578 0.82 -4.08 -27.51
N ALA A 579 1.70 -3.85 -26.52
CA ALA A 579 1.28 -3.45 -25.17
C ALA A 579 0.44 -2.15 -25.16
N ASP A 580 0.75 -1.17 -26.00
CA ASP A 580 0.00 0.09 -26.06
C ASP A 580 -1.38 -0.10 -26.67
N GLU A 581 -1.53 -0.96 -27.69
CA GLU A 581 -2.83 -1.33 -28.27
C GLU A 581 -3.69 -2.07 -27.22
N ALA A 582 -3.06 -3.00 -26.50
CA ALA A 582 -3.72 -3.73 -25.42
C ALA A 582 -4.18 -2.80 -24.29
N ARG A 583 -3.34 -1.85 -23.86
CA ARG A 583 -3.75 -0.82 -22.86
C ARG A 583 -4.92 0.03 -23.37
N ALA A 584 -4.91 0.40 -24.65
CA ALA A 584 -6.02 1.16 -25.24
C ALA A 584 -7.32 0.35 -25.23
N ALA A 585 -7.31 -0.91 -25.64
CA ALA A 585 -8.47 -1.81 -25.60
C ALA A 585 -8.98 -2.02 -24.17
N PHE A 586 -8.09 -2.21 -23.19
CA PHE A 586 -8.46 -2.32 -21.79
C PHE A 586 -9.12 -1.03 -21.27
N LYS A 587 -8.52 0.12 -21.58
CA LYS A 587 -9.05 1.43 -21.17
C LYS A 587 -10.43 1.71 -21.75
N GLU A 588 -10.67 1.33 -23.00
CA GLU A 588 -11.99 1.45 -23.62
C GLU A 588 -13.05 0.67 -22.82
N ARG A 589 -12.75 -0.56 -22.43
CA ARG A 589 -13.64 -1.37 -21.58
C ARG A 589 -13.90 -0.76 -20.22
N LEU A 590 -12.88 -0.18 -19.58
CA LEU A 590 -13.04 0.54 -18.32
C LEU A 590 -13.99 1.73 -18.47
N ILE A 591 -13.83 2.52 -19.54
CA ILE A 591 -14.70 3.68 -19.84
C ILE A 591 -16.14 3.24 -20.04
N GLU A 592 -16.38 2.20 -20.83
CA GLU A 592 -17.74 1.71 -21.12
C GLU A 592 -18.45 1.18 -19.87
N ASN A 593 -17.75 0.39 -19.05
CA ASN A 593 -18.34 -0.15 -17.83
C ASN A 593 -18.56 0.92 -16.74
N THR A 594 -17.73 1.95 -16.68
CA THR A 594 -17.94 3.05 -15.72
C THR A 594 -19.03 4.04 -16.14
N LYS A 595 -19.36 4.12 -17.44
CA LYS A 595 -20.48 4.95 -17.94
C LYS A 595 -21.84 4.46 -17.49
N VAL A 596 -21.99 3.17 -17.24
CA VAL A 596 -23.28 2.56 -16.86
C VAL A 596 -23.50 2.51 -15.34
N LEU A 597 -22.49 2.91 -14.54
CA LEU A 597 -22.56 3.06 -13.09
C LEU A 597 -23.19 4.40 -12.70
#